data_194e3c6dd22bc22daeb4637df2cd87fe
#
_entry.id   194e3c6dd22bc22daeb4637df2cd87fe
#
_cell.length_a   1.000
_cell.length_b   1.000
_cell.length_c   1.000
_cell.angle_alpha   90.00
_cell.angle_beta   90.00
_cell.angle_gamma   90.00
#
_symmetry.space_group_name_H-M   'P 1'
#
loop_
_entity.id
_entity.type
_entity.pdbx_description
1 polymer ?
#
loop_
_entity_poly.entity_id
_entity_poly.type
_entity_poly.pdbx_seq_one_letter_code
_entity_poly.pdbx_strand_id
1 'polypeptide(L)'
;MNPSLDQSGVELVAVINSFNRRSLLERAITTLTSALQSAQFGSAIVVFDAGSEDGSLEFLKAWRENNPAHNLAIIEATSDRRSFSDGVNIACADAIARFPKTRWLFLYETDNCLLNIEPLEKAIRLLNLEPQLAAAGFTVKKHDGTFFGYGMRFPSMLSFALGQNLAALCNLHSPNNSAWRNSDGIRWRTCDAVFTSPLLIRRQAWEQTTGFDAENFPFSDTDLDWAWRCARLGWGMAIIASEDVIHDNLEQLSAWSANRVVDFHRNRFRLLKRHRGKQIALLKPVLFLRHGLETLILKRRSRVDPAAKEKLAKRKQMLRTVWSNYS
;
A
#
# COMPACT_ATOMS: atom_id res chain seq x y z
N MET A 1 -18.76 -5.50 28.95
CA MET A 1 -19.67 -5.69 27.80
C MET A 1 -19.16 -4.79 26.70
N ASN A 2 -18.77 -5.33 25.53
CA ASN A 2 -18.47 -4.48 24.38
C ASN A 2 -19.74 -3.70 24.02
N PRO A 3 -19.68 -2.37 23.87
CA PRO A 3 -20.80 -1.63 23.31
C PRO A 3 -21.16 -2.26 21.98
N SER A 4 -22.45 -2.58 21.80
CA SER A 4 -22.93 -3.14 20.53
C SER A 4 -22.69 -2.10 19.44
N LEU A 5 -21.75 -2.38 18.55
CA LEU A 5 -21.53 -1.56 17.35
C LEU A 5 -22.84 -1.55 16.55
N ASP A 6 -23.29 -0.37 16.12
CA ASP A 6 -24.46 -0.28 15.24
C ASP A 6 -24.08 -0.83 13.86
N GLN A 7 -24.54 -2.03 13.58
CA GLN A 7 -24.21 -2.78 12.35
C GLN A 7 -25.19 -2.48 11.20
N SER A 8 -26.29 -1.81 11.48
CA SER A 8 -27.44 -1.79 10.56
C SER A 8 -27.28 -0.92 9.31
N GLY A 9 -26.33 0.02 9.31
CA GLY A 9 -26.13 1.00 8.23
C GLY A 9 -24.72 1.14 7.68
N VAL A 10 -23.74 0.33 8.11
CA VAL A 10 -22.34 0.48 7.71
C VAL A 10 -22.13 0.00 6.27
N GLU A 11 -21.83 0.95 5.37
CA GLU A 11 -21.50 0.67 3.97
C GLU A 11 -20.01 0.74 3.67
N LEU A 12 -19.24 1.48 4.47
CA LEU A 12 -17.81 1.66 4.33
C LEU A 12 -17.09 1.25 5.61
N VAL A 13 -16.04 0.45 5.48
CA VAL A 13 -15.14 0.16 6.59
C VAL A 13 -13.72 0.61 6.24
N ALA A 14 -13.19 1.54 7.04
CA ALA A 14 -11.78 1.88 7.00
C ALA A 14 -10.96 0.82 7.72
N VAL A 15 -9.89 0.37 7.09
CA VAL A 15 -9.01 -0.68 7.59
C VAL A 15 -7.63 -0.10 7.81
N ILE A 16 -7.12 -0.20 9.04
CA ILE A 16 -5.80 0.29 9.43
C ILE A 16 -4.97 -0.89 9.94
N ASN A 17 -3.77 -1.05 9.40
CA ASN A 17 -2.75 -1.95 9.97
C ASN A 17 -1.71 -1.12 10.70
N SER A 18 -1.45 -1.41 11.99
CA SER A 18 -0.56 -0.66 12.84
C SER A 18 0.49 -1.56 13.51
N PHE A 19 1.74 -1.05 13.58
CA PHE A 19 2.81 -1.67 14.34
C PHE A 19 3.82 -0.61 14.79
N ASN A 20 3.91 -0.37 16.11
CA ASN A 20 4.85 0.57 16.73
C ASN A 20 4.85 1.96 16.07
N ARG A 21 3.66 2.57 15.91
CA ARG A 21 3.46 3.86 15.27
C ARG A 21 2.46 4.74 16.01
N ARG A 22 2.56 4.79 17.33
CA ARG A 22 1.61 5.46 18.21
C ARG A 22 1.23 6.87 17.77
N SER A 23 2.20 7.74 17.51
CA SER A 23 1.95 9.14 17.14
C SER A 23 1.26 9.28 15.77
N LEU A 24 1.66 8.47 14.80
CA LEU A 24 1.05 8.45 13.47
C LEU A 24 -0.36 7.87 13.53
N LEU A 25 -0.56 6.79 14.27
CA LEU A 25 -1.87 6.15 14.49
C LEU A 25 -2.87 7.13 15.12
N GLU A 26 -2.44 7.88 16.14
CA GLU A 26 -3.27 8.90 16.80
C GLU A 26 -3.73 9.96 15.81
N ARG A 27 -2.82 10.49 14.99
CA ARG A 27 -3.15 11.44 13.93
C ARG A 27 -4.09 10.84 12.89
N ALA A 28 -3.81 9.62 12.44
CA ALA A 28 -4.62 8.93 11.43
C ALA A 28 -6.06 8.71 11.92
N ILE A 29 -6.24 8.19 13.13
CA ILE A 29 -7.57 7.98 13.73
C ILE A 29 -8.31 9.31 13.87
N THR A 30 -7.66 10.36 14.40
CA THR A 30 -8.28 11.66 14.63
C THR A 30 -8.75 12.30 13.32
N THR A 31 -7.89 12.34 12.30
CA THR A 31 -8.24 12.96 11.01
C THR A 31 -9.28 12.16 10.25
N LEU A 32 -9.17 10.82 10.27
CA LEU A 32 -10.14 9.95 9.61
C LEU A 32 -11.53 10.06 10.25
N THR A 33 -11.63 10.01 11.57
CA THR A 33 -12.92 10.11 12.27
C THR A 33 -13.56 11.48 12.08
N SER A 34 -12.76 12.55 12.13
CA SER A 34 -13.27 13.90 11.84
C SER A 34 -13.86 13.99 10.42
N ALA A 35 -13.19 13.41 9.43
CA ALA A 35 -13.70 13.38 8.06
C ALA A 35 -14.99 12.52 7.97
N LEU A 36 -15.00 11.33 8.55
CA LEU A 36 -16.14 10.40 8.50
C LEU A 36 -17.39 10.93 9.22
N GLN A 37 -17.26 11.82 10.21
CA GLN A 37 -18.40 12.47 10.88
C GLN A 37 -19.28 13.28 9.92
N SER A 38 -18.71 13.82 8.86
CA SER A 38 -19.45 14.59 7.85
C SER A 38 -20.00 13.73 6.70
N ALA A 39 -19.72 12.42 6.70
CA ALA A 39 -20.18 11.50 5.67
C ALA A 39 -21.70 11.25 5.75
N GLN A 40 -22.36 11.14 4.59
CA GLN A 40 -23.78 10.80 4.50
C GLN A 40 -24.04 9.28 4.40
N PHE A 41 -23.05 8.47 4.71
CA PHE A 41 -23.13 7.01 4.71
C PHE A 41 -22.61 6.45 6.04
N GLY A 42 -23.11 5.28 6.42
CA GLY A 42 -22.63 4.58 7.62
C GLY A 42 -21.20 4.08 7.44
N SER A 43 -20.36 4.35 8.43
CA SER A 43 -18.96 3.95 8.41
C SER A 43 -18.51 3.31 9.72
N ALA A 44 -17.47 2.49 9.61
CA ALA A 44 -16.77 1.89 10.75
C ALA A 44 -15.25 1.89 10.49
N ILE A 45 -14.48 1.69 11.55
CA ILE A 45 -13.02 1.56 11.49
C ILE A 45 -12.63 0.23 12.12
N VAL A 46 -11.80 -0.53 11.44
CA VAL A 46 -11.18 -1.76 11.97
C VAL A 46 -9.67 -1.54 11.99
N VAL A 47 -9.08 -1.60 13.16
CA VAL A 47 -7.63 -1.51 13.35
C VAL A 47 -7.07 -2.88 13.72
N PHE A 48 -6.13 -3.37 12.94
CA PHE A 48 -5.30 -4.51 13.29
C PHE A 48 -3.99 -4.01 13.90
N ASP A 49 -3.76 -4.33 15.16
CA ASP A 49 -2.50 -4.08 15.84
C ASP A 49 -1.61 -5.32 15.77
N ALA A 50 -0.46 -5.18 15.10
CA ALA A 50 0.47 -6.29 14.83
C ALA A 50 1.34 -6.66 16.06
N GLY A 51 0.94 -6.29 17.26
CA GLY A 51 1.65 -6.50 18.52
C GLY A 51 2.57 -5.35 18.85
N SER A 52 2.02 -4.12 18.87
CA SER A 52 2.76 -2.91 19.23
C SER A 52 3.14 -2.90 20.72
N GLU A 53 4.33 -2.35 21.01
CA GLU A 53 4.89 -2.20 22.37
C GLU A 53 5.08 -0.71 22.74
N ASP A 54 4.63 0.22 21.90
CA ASP A 54 4.82 1.67 22.04
C ASP A 54 3.61 2.40 22.66
N GLY A 55 2.63 1.66 23.23
CA GLY A 55 1.39 2.20 23.76
C GLY A 55 0.29 2.44 22.71
N SER A 56 0.47 1.97 21.47
CA SER A 56 -0.54 2.06 20.40
C SER A 56 -1.85 1.38 20.79
N LEU A 57 -1.77 0.18 21.36
CA LEU A 57 -2.94 -0.62 21.72
C LEU A 57 -3.73 0.00 22.88
N GLU A 58 -3.04 0.48 23.91
CA GLU A 58 -3.63 1.18 25.06
C GLU A 58 -4.37 2.44 24.58
N PHE A 59 -3.76 3.18 23.68
CA PHE A 59 -4.42 4.33 23.05
C PHE A 59 -5.72 3.94 22.36
N LEU A 60 -5.69 2.94 21.51
CA LEU A 60 -6.87 2.52 20.75
C LEU A 60 -8.00 2.12 21.70
N LYS A 61 -7.69 1.40 22.79
CA LYS A 61 -8.68 1.00 23.80
C LYS A 61 -9.28 2.21 24.50
N ALA A 62 -8.45 3.12 24.99
CA ALA A 62 -8.89 4.36 25.64
C ALA A 62 -9.68 5.27 24.66
N TRP A 63 -9.20 5.39 23.42
CA TRP A 63 -9.88 6.18 22.41
C TRP A 63 -11.28 5.65 22.11
N ARG A 64 -11.44 4.34 21.95
CA ARG A 64 -12.76 3.70 21.74
C ARG A 64 -13.72 3.93 22.89
N GLU A 65 -13.25 3.84 24.13
CA GLU A 65 -14.06 4.08 25.33
C GLU A 65 -14.55 5.53 25.41
N ASN A 66 -13.69 6.48 25.03
CA ASN A 66 -14.02 7.92 25.05
C ASN A 66 -14.84 8.38 23.82
N ASN A 67 -14.93 7.56 22.78
CA ASN A 67 -15.59 7.89 21.51
C ASN A 67 -16.58 6.79 21.08
N PRO A 68 -17.58 6.42 21.88
CA PRO A 68 -18.45 5.27 21.61
C PRO A 68 -19.35 5.45 20.37
N ALA A 69 -19.54 6.68 19.91
CA ALA A 69 -20.30 6.97 18.70
C ALA A 69 -19.60 6.53 17.41
N HIS A 70 -18.28 6.32 17.48
CA HIS A 70 -17.52 5.81 16.35
C HIS A 70 -17.41 4.28 16.43
N ASN A 71 -17.81 3.60 15.37
CA ASN A 71 -17.73 2.14 15.25
C ASN A 71 -16.27 1.69 15.10
N LEU A 72 -15.47 1.71 16.19
CA LEU A 72 -14.08 1.27 16.19
C LEU A 72 -13.97 -0.17 16.69
N ALA A 73 -13.54 -1.09 15.84
CA ALA A 73 -13.12 -2.44 16.21
C ALA A 73 -11.59 -2.53 16.26
N ILE A 74 -11.07 -3.25 17.25
CA ILE A 74 -9.63 -3.47 17.44
C ILE A 74 -9.38 -4.97 17.40
N ILE A 75 -8.41 -5.37 16.59
CA ILE A 75 -7.93 -6.75 16.48
C ILE A 75 -6.48 -6.77 16.93
N GLU A 76 -6.18 -7.53 17.96
CA GLU A 76 -4.83 -7.76 18.44
C GLU A 76 -4.24 -9.01 17.76
N ALA A 77 -3.03 -8.91 17.24
CA ALA A 77 -2.35 -10.06 16.64
C ALA A 77 -2.05 -11.13 17.70
N THR A 78 -2.67 -12.29 17.58
CA THR A 78 -2.52 -13.42 18.50
C THR A 78 -1.56 -14.50 18.00
N SER A 79 -1.02 -14.36 16.81
CA SER A 79 -0.22 -15.37 16.12
C SER A 79 0.98 -14.76 15.41
N ASP A 80 1.79 -15.59 14.73
CA ASP A 80 2.91 -15.16 13.89
C ASP A 80 2.47 -14.43 12.60
N ARG A 81 1.15 -14.36 12.33
CA ARG A 81 0.57 -13.63 11.20
C ARG A 81 0.52 -12.13 11.47
N ARG A 82 1.69 -11.47 11.39
CA ARG A 82 1.89 -10.06 11.71
C ARG A 82 2.40 -9.24 10.53
N SER A 83 2.44 -9.83 9.34
CA SER A 83 2.83 -9.09 8.16
C SER A 83 1.78 -8.03 7.81
N PHE A 84 2.16 -7.04 7.00
CA PHE A 84 1.22 -6.05 6.48
C PHE A 84 0.04 -6.71 5.76
N SER A 85 0.34 -7.66 4.85
CA SER A 85 -0.71 -8.36 4.09
C SER A 85 -1.60 -9.22 4.96
N ASP A 86 -1.05 -9.88 6.00
CA ASP A 86 -1.86 -10.64 6.97
C ASP A 86 -2.81 -9.72 7.73
N GLY A 87 -2.29 -8.61 8.27
CA GLY A 87 -3.08 -7.66 9.05
C GLY A 87 -4.22 -7.06 8.26
N VAL A 88 -3.97 -6.65 7.02
CA VAL A 88 -5.02 -6.14 6.13
C VAL A 88 -6.05 -7.21 5.81
N ASN A 89 -5.63 -8.44 5.49
CA ASN A 89 -6.55 -9.54 5.20
C ASN A 89 -7.45 -9.89 6.40
N ILE A 90 -6.86 -9.96 7.59
CA ILE A 90 -7.59 -10.26 8.83
C ILE A 90 -8.59 -9.13 9.12
N ALA A 91 -8.16 -7.87 9.03
CA ALA A 91 -9.02 -6.74 9.28
C ALA A 91 -10.16 -6.61 8.25
N CYS A 92 -9.89 -6.87 6.96
CA CYS A 92 -10.94 -6.89 5.93
C CYS A 92 -11.93 -8.04 6.15
N ALA A 93 -11.46 -9.21 6.55
CA ALA A 93 -12.34 -10.35 6.84
C ALA A 93 -13.24 -10.06 8.05
N ASP A 94 -12.69 -9.50 9.14
CA ASP A 94 -13.47 -9.08 10.30
C ASP A 94 -14.48 -7.97 9.95
N ALA A 95 -14.05 -6.98 9.14
CA ALA A 95 -14.92 -5.91 8.66
C ALA A 95 -16.13 -6.45 7.91
N ILE A 96 -15.93 -7.38 6.98
CA ILE A 96 -16.99 -7.99 6.18
C ILE A 96 -17.92 -8.86 7.04
N ALA A 97 -17.37 -9.60 7.99
CA ALA A 97 -18.15 -10.44 8.89
C ALA A 97 -18.98 -9.62 9.88
N ARG A 98 -18.39 -8.56 10.43
CA ARG A 98 -19.00 -7.68 11.44
C ARG A 98 -20.04 -6.74 10.84
N PHE A 99 -19.79 -6.26 9.61
CA PHE A 99 -20.64 -5.31 8.89
C PHE A 99 -21.07 -5.88 7.52
N PRO A 100 -22.09 -6.75 7.48
CA PRO A 100 -22.46 -7.47 6.26
C PRO A 100 -22.89 -6.59 5.08
N LYS A 101 -23.36 -5.35 5.35
CA LYS A 101 -23.75 -4.37 4.32
C LYS A 101 -22.58 -3.59 3.72
N THR A 102 -21.35 -3.83 4.21
CA THR A 102 -20.14 -3.18 3.67
C THR A 102 -20.02 -3.42 2.17
N ARG A 103 -19.92 -2.34 1.43
CA ARG A 103 -19.68 -2.30 -0.02
C ARG A 103 -18.25 -1.87 -0.34
N TRP A 104 -17.64 -1.09 0.57
CA TRP A 104 -16.38 -0.41 0.39
C TRP A 104 -15.42 -0.73 1.54
N LEU A 105 -14.20 -1.14 1.17
CA LEU A 105 -13.07 -1.29 2.10
C LEU A 105 -12.09 -0.14 1.81
N PHE A 106 -11.80 0.66 2.81
CA PHE A 106 -10.90 1.80 2.69
C PHE A 106 -9.59 1.51 3.42
N LEU A 107 -8.57 1.07 2.68
CA LEU A 107 -7.25 0.87 3.27
C LEU A 107 -6.65 2.24 3.59
N TYR A 108 -6.34 2.44 4.86
CA TYR A 108 -5.87 3.71 5.39
C TYR A 108 -4.70 3.46 6.32
N GLU A 109 -3.48 3.70 5.84
CA GLU A 109 -2.29 3.49 6.64
C GLU A 109 -2.08 4.61 7.66
N THR A 110 -1.26 4.33 8.70
CA THR A 110 -1.04 5.26 9.83
C THR A 110 -0.38 6.58 9.45
N ASP A 111 0.28 6.66 8.30
CA ASP A 111 0.91 7.87 7.76
C ASP A 111 0.02 8.66 6.78
N ASN A 112 -1.25 8.29 6.68
CA ASN A 112 -2.25 9.07 5.95
C ASN A 112 -2.92 10.14 6.83
N CYS A 113 -3.35 11.21 6.18
CA CYS A 113 -4.21 12.22 6.77
C CYS A 113 -5.23 12.66 5.72
N LEU A 114 -6.51 12.46 6.05
CA LEU A 114 -7.64 12.91 5.24
C LEU A 114 -8.15 14.23 5.83
N LEU A 115 -8.02 15.33 5.08
CA LEU A 115 -8.36 16.66 5.57
C LEU A 115 -9.88 16.90 5.64
N ASN A 116 -10.64 16.25 4.76
CA ASN A 116 -12.10 16.26 4.72
C ASN A 116 -12.62 15.01 4.00
N ILE A 117 -13.92 14.83 3.95
CA ILE A 117 -14.58 13.63 3.37
C ILE A 117 -14.65 13.64 1.84
N GLU A 118 -14.53 14.79 1.19
CA GLU A 118 -14.76 14.97 -0.24
C GLU A 118 -13.99 14.00 -1.14
N PRO A 119 -12.68 13.71 -0.90
CA PRO A 119 -11.96 12.73 -1.72
C PRO A 119 -12.58 11.35 -1.68
N LEU A 120 -13.04 10.91 -0.51
CA LEU A 120 -13.64 9.60 -0.33
C LEU A 120 -15.02 9.52 -0.98
N GLU A 121 -15.85 10.56 -0.86
CA GLU A 121 -17.13 10.65 -1.56
C GLU A 121 -16.96 10.65 -3.08
N LYS A 122 -15.98 11.37 -3.60
CA LYS A 122 -15.61 11.34 -5.02
C LYS A 122 -15.21 9.93 -5.46
N ALA A 123 -14.44 9.20 -4.61
CA ALA A 123 -14.02 7.85 -4.93
C ALA A 123 -15.20 6.87 -4.97
N ILE A 124 -16.12 6.94 -3.99
CA ILE A 124 -17.34 6.13 -3.97
C ILE A 124 -18.20 6.42 -5.21
N ARG A 125 -18.39 7.71 -5.53
CA ARG A 125 -19.17 8.13 -6.69
C ARG A 125 -18.55 7.66 -7.99
N LEU A 126 -17.23 7.80 -8.17
CA LEU A 126 -16.50 7.30 -9.33
C LEU A 126 -16.66 5.79 -9.49
N LEU A 127 -16.46 5.03 -8.41
CA LEU A 127 -16.61 3.58 -8.46
C LEU A 127 -18.05 3.13 -8.75
N ASN A 128 -19.07 3.93 -8.40
CA ASN A 128 -20.44 3.66 -8.79
C ASN A 128 -20.68 3.96 -10.29
N LEU A 129 -20.10 5.04 -10.83
CA LEU A 129 -20.19 5.41 -12.25
C LEU A 129 -19.43 4.45 -13.18
N GLU A 130 -18.32 3.89 -12.67
CA GLU A 130 -17.40 3.03 -13.43
C GLU A 130 -17.34 1.62 -12.78
N PRO A 131 -18.36 0.78 -13.00
CA PRO A 131 -18.50 -0.50 -12.30
C PRO A 131 -17.39 -1.51 -12.60
N GLN A 132 -16.60 -1.31 -13.66
CA GLN A 132 -15.42 -2.10 -14.00
C GLN A 132 -14.17 -1.76 -13.16
N LEU A 133 -14.21 -0.69 -12.35
CA LEU A 133 -13.11 -0.36 -11.46
C LEU A 133 -13.18 -1.14 -10.15
N ALA A 134 -12.09 -1.82 -9.81
CA ALA A 134 -11.91 -2.51 -8.54
C ALA A 134 -11.63 -1.53 -7.39
N ALA A 135 -10.85 -0.49 -7.68
CA ALA A 135 -10.37 0.42 -6.67
C ALA A 135 -10.03 1.80 -7.21
N ALA A 136 -10.07 2.79 -6.31
CA ALA A 136 -9.63 4.15 -6.56
C ALA A 136 -8.69 4.63 -5.44
N GLY A 137 -7.53 5.15 -5.83
CA GLY A 137 -6.64 5.89 -4.95
C GLY A 137 -6.64 7.37 -5.32
N PHE A 138 -5.71 8.11 -4.77
CA PHE A 138 -5.70 9.57 -4.84
C PHE A 138 -4.34 10.10 -5.28
N THR A 139 -4.30 11.31 -5.83
CA THR A 139 -3.08 12.09 -5.75
C THR A 139 -2.91 12.54 -4.31
N VAL A 140 -1.71 12.42 -3.78
CA VAL A 140 -1.43 12.75 -2.39
C VAL A 140 -0.41 13.88 -2.28
N LYS A 141 -0.51 14.62 -1.19
CA LYS A 141 0.42 15.68 -0.80
C LYS A 141 1.40 15.15 0.24
N LYS A 142 2.65 15.60 0.15
CA LYS A 142 3.55 15.60 1.31
C LYS A 142 3.35 16.87 2.14
N HIS A 143 3.96 16.91 3.33
CA HIS A 143 3.93 18.11 4.16
C HIS A 143 4.59 19.33 3.49
N ASP A 144 5.53 19.12 2.56
CA ASP A 144 6.16 20.19 1.78
C ASP A 144 5.27 20.69 0.62
N GLY A 145 4.05 20.19 0.50
CA GLY A 145 3.09 20.56 -0.54
C GLY A 145 3.31 19.87 -1.90
N THR A 146 4.33 19.02 -2.01
CA THR A 146 4.61 18.29 -3.27
C THR A 146 3.55 17.22 -3.51
N PHE A 147 2.95 17.20 -4.71
CA PHE A 147 1.98 16.18 -5.11
C PHE A 147 2.67 14.96 -5.72
N PHE A 148 2.18 13.79 -5.35
CA PHE A 148 2.55 12.52 -5.97
C PHE A 148 1.33 11.86 -6.59
N GLY A 149 1.49 11.28 -7.79
CA GLY A 149 0.51 10.33 -8.28
C GLY A 149 0.75 8.97 -7.63
N TYR A 150 -0.23 8.44 -6.90
CA TYR A 150 -0.13 7.12 -6.25
C TYR A 150 -0.63 5.99 -7.14
N GLY A 151 -0.14 5.96 -8.35
CA GLY A 151 -0.39 4.87 -9.27
C GLY A 151 0.82 4.63 -10.14
N MET A 152 0.95 3.42 -10.63
CA MET A 152 2.08 3.03 -11.46
C MET A 152 1.65 2.05 -12.55
N ARG A 153 2.53 1.86 -13.52
CA ARG A 153 2.45 0.75 -14.47
C ARG A 153 2.89 -0.54 -13.81
N PHE A 154 2.38 -1.65 -14.29
CA PHE A 154 2.96 -2.93 -13.91
C PHE A 154 4.45 -2.96 -14.27
N PRO A 155 5.29 -3.46 -13.36
CA PRO A 155 6.71 -3.55 -13.62
C PRO A 155 6.98 -4.47 -14.82
N SER A 156 7.87 -4.01 -15.70
CA SER A 156 8.37 -4.80 -16.80
C SER A 156 9.72 -5.41 -16.46
N MET A 157 10.13 -6.44 -17.20
CA MET A 157 11.49 -6.99 -17.08
C MET A 157 12.54 -5.93 -17.36
N LEU A 158 12.27 -5.04 -18.33
CA LEU A 158 13.17 -3.95 -18.69
C LEU A 158 13.33 -2.96 -17.52
N SER A 159 12.23 -2.51 -16.91
CA SER A 159 12.29 -1.59 -15.77
C SER A 159 13.04 -2.21 -14.58
N PHE A 160 12.89 -3.50 -14.35
CA PHE A 160 13.60 -4.20 -13.28
C PHE A 160 15.09 -4.41 -13.62
N ALA A 161 15.41 -4.74 -14.86
CA ALA A 161 16.80 -4.89 -15.34
C ALA A 161 17.58 -3.57 -15.21
N LEU A 162 17.01 -2.46 -15.63
CA LEU A 162 17.62 -1.14 -15.56
C LEU A 162 17.78 -0.64 -14.10
N GLY A 163 16.89 -1.04 -13.19
CA GLY A 163 16.82 -0.55 -11.82
C GLY A 163 16.15 0.82 -11.70
N GLN A 164 15.86 1.22 -10.47
CA GLN A 164 15.00 2.35 -10.17
C GLN A 164 15.45 3.66 -10.85
N ASN A 165 16.75 4.00 -10.77
CA ASN A 165 17.26 5.27 -11.27
C ASN A 165 17.16 5.37 -12.81
N LEU A 166 17.63 4.36 -13.53
CA LEU A 166 17.57 4.36 -14.99
C LEU A 166 16.14 4.16 -15.50
N ALA A 167 15.34 3.35 -14.81
CA ALA A 167 13.95 3.18 -15.16
C ALA A 167 13.13 4.46 -14.93
N ALA A 168 13.44 5.24 -13.90
CA ALA A 168 12.85 6.56 -13.69
C ALA A 168 13.27 7.54 -14.78
N LEU A 169 14.55 7.57 -15.14
CA LEU A 169 15.06 8.42 -16.23
C LEU A 169 14.39 8.10 -17.58
N CYS A 170 14.11 6.81 -17.83
CA CYS A 170 13.41 6.35 -19.04
C CYS A 170 11.88 6.43 -18.92
N ASN A 171 11.35 7.03 -17.85
CA ASN A 171 9.90 7.17 -17.59
C ASN A 171 9.13 5.83 -17.53
N LEU A 172 9.81 4.74 -17.16
CA LEU A 172 9.23 3.39 -17.09
C LEU A 172 8.42 3.13 -15.80
N HIS A 173 8.50 4.04 -14.83
CA HIS A 173 7.73 4.02 -13.57
C HIS A 173 6.59 5.03 -13.57
N SER A 174 6.41 5.80 -14.65
CA SER A 174 5.29 6.74 -14.73
C SER A 174 3.97 6.00 -14.64
N PRO A 175 2.96 6.61 -14.00
CA PRO A 175 1.59 6.16 -14.15
C PRO A 175 1.30 6.03 -15.64
N ASN A 176 0.42 5.09 -16.01
CA ASN A 176 -0.01 4.96 -17.42
C ASN A 176 -0.26 6.35 -17.99
N ASN A 177 0.21 6.60 -19.23
CA ASN A 177 -0.02 7.87 -19.95
C ASN A 177 -1.50 8.10 -20.27
N SER A 178 -2.43 7.50 -19.50
CA SER A 178 -3.85 7.79 -19.65
C SER A 178 -4.08 9.26 -19.32
N ALA A 179 -4.72 9.96 -20.25
CA ALA A 179 -5.11 11.33 -20.04
C ALA A 179 -6.05 11.44 -18.81
N TRP A 180 -5.97 12.55 -18.13
CA TRP A 180 -6.98 12.88 -17.14
C TRP A 180 -8.35 12.98 -17.80
N ARG A 181 -9.34 12.36 -17.19
CA ARG A 181 -10.76 12.40 -17.56
C ARG A 181 -11.53 13.21 -16.55
N ASN A 182 -12.72 13.65 -16.93
CA ASN A 182 -13.66 14.26 -16.00
C ASN A 182 -15.00 13.52 -16.14
N SER A 183 -15.49 12.95 -15.06
CA SER A 183 -16.79 12.30 -14.97
C SER A 183 -17.51 12.88 -13.77
N ASP A 184 -18.64 13.53 -13.99
CA ASP A 184 -19.47 14.13 -12.93
C ASP A 184 -18.66 15.05 -11.97
N GLY A 185 -17.82 15.93 -12.54
CA GLY A 185 -16.95 16.83 -11.76
C GLY A 185 -15.74 16.17 -11.09
N ILE A 186 -15.57 14.85 -11.25
CA ILE A 186 -14.43 14.10 -10.72
C ILE A 186 -13.32 14.04 -11.77
N ARG A 187 -12.18 14.62 -11.45
CA ARG A 187 -10.98 14.52 -12.28
C ARG A 187 -10.21 13.25 -11.91
N TRP A 188 -10.10 12.31 -12.83
CA TRP A 188 -9.49 11.01 -12.59
C TRP A 188 -8.76 10.45 -13.81
N ARG A 189 -7.97 9.41 -13.62
CA ARG A 189 -7.33 8.64 -14.70
C ARG A 189 -7.17 7.18 -14.31
N THR A 190 -7.06 6.31 -15.32
CA THR A 190 -6.72 4.90 -15.09
C THR A 190 -5.22 4.71 -14.86
N CYS A 191 -4.85 3.66 -14.12
CA CYS A 191 -3.49 3.15 -13.95
C CYS A 191 -3.52 1.63 -13.84
N ASP A 192 -2.34 0.97 -13.90
CA ASP A 192 -2.28 -0.49 -13.76
C ASP A 192 -2.41 -0.91 -12.30
N ALA A 193 -1.80 -0.16 -11.40
CA ALA A 193 -1.85 -0.41 -9.96
C ALA A 193 -1.88 0.91 -9.19
N VAL A 194 -2.54 0.88 -8.03
CA VAL A 194 -2.56 1.95 -7.03
C VAL A 194 -1.97 1.42 -5.74
N PHE A 195 -1.18 2.22 -5.06
CA PHE A 195 -0.67 1.87 -3.74
C PHE A 195 -1.76 1.89 -2.68
N THR A 196 -1.55 1.14 -1.61
CA THR A 196 -2.54 0.96 -0.53
C THR A 196 -2.80 2.20 0.33
N SER A 197 -2.12 3.31 0.10
CA SER A 197 -2.04 4.40 1.07
C SER A 197 -2.45 5.77 0.49
N PRO A 198 -3.70 6.19 0.60
CA PRO A 198 -4.89 5.39 0.91
C PRO A 198 -5.56 4.82 -0.34
N LEU A 199 -6.37 3.77 -0.18
CA LEU A 199 -7.00 3.06 -1.29
C LEU A 199 -8.43 2.64 -0.96
N LEU A 200 -9.40 3.12 -1.74
CA LEU A 200 -10.79 2.64 -1.67
C LEU A 200 -10.98 1.44 -2.59
N ILE A 201 -11.45 0.34 -2.03
CA ILE A 201 -11.62 -0.95 -2.70
C ILE A 201 -13.09 -1.34 -2.75
N ARG A 202 -13.55 -1.81 -3.89
CA ARG A 202 -14.84 -2.48 -4.04
C ARG A 202 -14.77 -3.85 -3.38
N ARG A 203 -15.66 -4.14 -2.40
CA ARG A 203 -15.72 -5.45 -1.72
C ARG A 203 -15.75 -6.62 -2.68
N GLN A 204 -16.56 -6.55 -3.74
CA GLN A 204 -16.65 -7.62 -4.75
C GLN A 204 -15.30 -7.96 -5.37
N ALA A 205 -14.50 -6.96 -5.73
CA ALA A 205 -13.16 -7.19 -6.30
C ALA A 205 -12.20 -7.79 -5.26
N TRP A 206 -12.31 -7.37 -4.00
CA TRP A 206 -11.54 -7.93 -2.88
C TRP A 206 -11.84 -9.41 -2.68
N GLU A 207 -13.12 -9.78 -2.61
CA GLU A 207 -13.57 -11.15 -2.43
C GLU A 207 -13.20 -12.06 -3.62
N GLN A 208 -13.36 -11.58 -4.86
CA GLN A 208 -13.00 -12.33 -6.07
C GLN A 208 -11.50 -12.62 -6.17
N THR A 209 -10.68 -11.74 -5.64
CA THR A 209 -9.21 -11.91 -5.62
C THR A 209 -8.71 -12.59 -4.35
N THR A 210 -9.59 -12.90 -3.39
CA THR A 210 -9.24 -13.46 -2.07
C THR A 210 -8.26 -12.61 -1.26
N GLY A 211 -8.33 -11.28 -1.43
CA GLY A 211 -7.46 -10.34 -0.72
C GLY A 211 -6.00 -10.37 -1.17
N PHE A 212 -5.08 -10.02 -0.27
CA PHE A 212 -3.65 -10.05 -0.51
C PHE A 212 -3.05 -11.45 -0.36
N ASP A 213 -2.04 -11.78 -1.16
CA ASP A 213 -1.25 -13.00 -1.01
C ASP A 213 -0.15 -12.81 0.05
N ALA A 214 -0.52 -12.97 1.32
CA ALA A 214 0.38 -12.75 2.45
C ALA A 214 1.55 -13.76 2.51
N GLU A 215 1.37 -14.95 1.97
CA GLU A 215 2.44 -15.97 1.92
C GLU A 215 3.59 -15.53 1.01
N ASN A 216 3.25 -15.02 -0.18
CA ASN A 216 4.24 -14.66 -1.19
C ASN A 216 4.68 -13.20 -1.09
N PHE A 217 3.79 -12.30 -0.66
CA PHE A 217 3.99 -10.86 -0.60
C PHE A 217 3.59 -10.29 0.77
N PRO A 218 4.33 -10.61 1.86
CA PRO A 218 3.94 -10.19 3.21
C PRO A 218 4.02 -8.67 3.43
N PHE A 219 4.96 -7.95 2.80
CA PHE A 219 5.20 -6.53 3.07
C PHE A 219 5.37 -5.64 1.84
N SER A 220 5.83 -6.14 0.73
CA SER A 220 6.08 -5.33 -0.47
C SER A 220 5.60 -6.02 -1.73
N ASP A 221 5.27 -5.24 -2.76
CA ASP A 221 4.66 -5.69 -4.01
C ASP A 221 3.30 -6.40 -3.84
N THR A 222 2.71 -6.33 -2.64
CA THR A 222 1.39 -6.92 -2.34
C THR A 222 0.27 -6.22 -3.11
N ASP A 223 0.31 -4.91 -3.18
CA ASP A 223 -0.56 -4.06 -3.97
C ASP A 223 -0.44 -4.33 -5.48
N LEU A 224 0.79 -4.49 -5.96
CA LEU A 224 1.06 -4.83 -7.36
C LEU A 224 0.55 -6.23 -7.73
N ASP A 225 0.78 -7.23 -6.87
CA ASP A 225 0.25 -8.56 -7.10
C ASP A 225 -1.28 -8.57 -7.13
N TRP A 226 -1.89 -7.88 -6.14
CA TRP A 226 -3.34 -7.77 -6.07
C TRP A 226 -3.93 -7.06 -7.29
N ALA A 227 -3.37 -5.92 -7.69
CA ALA A 227 -3.78 -5.19 -8.88
C ALA A 227 -3.66 -6.04 -10.16
N TRP A 228 -2.59 -6.84 -10.25
CA TRP A 228 -2.40 -7.73 -11.41
C TRP A 228 -3.42 -8.87 -11.43
N ARG A 229 -3.79 -9.41 -10.28
CA ARG A 229 -4.89 -10.41 -10.17
C ARG A 229 -6.24 -9.78 -10.52
N CYS A 230 -6.50 -8.56 -10.07
CA CYS A 230 -7.67 -7.77 -10.49
C CYS A 230 -7.73 -7.60 -12.00
N ALA A 231 -6.63 -7.17 -12.63
CA ALA A 231 -6.58 -6.97 -14.08
C ALA A 231 -6.85 -8.25 -14.89
N ARG A 232 -6.42 -9.42 -14.37
CA ARG A 232 -6.74 -10.72 -15.00
C ARG A 232 -8.22 -11.09 -14.93
N LEU A 233 -8.93 -10.54 -13.96
CA LEU A 233 -10.39 -10.71 -13.83
C LEU A 233 -11.17 -9.60 -14.56
N GLY A 234 -10.48 -8.70 -15.29
CA GLY A 234 -11.10 -7.61 -16.04
C GLY A 234 -11.33 -6.34 -15.24
N TRP A 235 -10.86 -6.27 -13.98
CA TRP A 235 -10.95 -5.07 -13.15
C TRP A 235 -9.88 -4.03 -13.50
N GLY A 236 -10.29 -2.76 -13.50
CA GLY A 236 -9.39 -1.60 -13.64
C GLY A 236 -9.09 -0.94 -12.30
N MET A 237 -8.12 -0.01 -12.31
CA MET A 237 -7.74 0.86 -11.19
C MET A 237 -7.81 2.32 -11.61
N ALA A 238 -8.13 3.22 -10.68
CA ALA A 238 -8.18 4.65 -10.93
C ALA A 238 -7.38 5.46 -9.89
N ILE A 239 -6.93 6.64 -10.31
CA ILE A 239 -6.41 7.69 -9.42
C ILE A 239 -7.30 8.90 -9.58
N ILE A 240 -7.77 9.45 -8.46
CA ILE A 240 -8.54 10.69 -8.39
C ILE A 240 -7.61 11.84 -8.03
N ALA A 241 -7.75 12.96 -8.74
CA ALA A 241 -7.06 14.18 -8.37
C ALA A 241 -7.66 14.75 -7.07
N SER A 242 -6.82 14.89 -6.06
CA SER A 242 -7.20 15.45 -4.75
C SER A 242 -6.07 16.31 -4.19
N GLU A 243 -6.44 17.33 -3.42
CA GLU A 243 -5.53 18.17 -2.65
C GLU A 243 -5.62 17.92 -1.14
N ASP A 244 -6.62 17.14 -0.73
CA ASP A 244 -7.02 16.96 0.67
C ASP A 244 -6.57 15.61 1.25
N VAL A 245 -5.70 14.91 0.54
CA VAL A 245 -5.10 13.65 1.00
C VAL A 245 -3.60 13.85 1.20
N ILE A 246 -3.16 13.67 2.44
CA ILE A 246 -1.74 13.72 2.80
C ILE A 246 -1.27 12.30 3.06
N HIS A 247 -0.10 11.97 2.51
CA HIS A 247 0.66 10.79 2.86
C HIS A 247 2.08 11.22 3.20
N ASP A 248 2.39 11.21 4.46
CA ASP A 248 3.69 11.65 4.93
C ASP A 248 4.15 10.85 6.15
N ASN A 249 5.14 10.03 5.90
CA ASN A 249 5.86 9.36 6.95
C ASN A 249 6.91 10.33 7.53
N LEU A 250 6.52 11.06 8.58
CA LEU A 250 7.38 12.02 9.29
C LEU A 250 8.64 11.37 9.90
N GLU A 251 8.57 10.06 10.16
CA GLU A 251 9.75 9.31 10.54
C GLU A 251 10.59 9.06 9.28
N GLN A 252 11.74 9.68 9.19
CA GLN A 252 12.76 9.35 8.21
C GLN A 252 13.24 7.91 8.47
N LEU A 253 12.47 6.96 8.01
CA LEU A 253 12.96 5.59 7.88
C LEU A 253 14.17 5.70 6.96
N SER A 254 15.36 5.41 7.50
CA SER A 254 16.59 5.38 6.71
C SER A 254 16.31 4.60 5.43
N ALA A 255 16.30 5.30 4.31
CA ALA A 255 15.62 4.90 3.08
C ALA A 255 16.02 3.51 2.55
N TRP A 256 17.11 2.92 3.06
CA TRP A 256 17.65 1.68 2.53
C TRP A 256 18.32 0.84 3.62
N SER A 257 17.55 0.17 4.45
CA SER A 257 18.12 -0.98 5.16
C SER A 257 18.48 -2.06 4.14
N ALA A 258 19.57 -2.79 4.36
CA ALA A 258 19.97 -3.91 3.47
C ALA A 258 18.82 -4.91 3.28
N ASN A 259 18.02 -5.15 4.29
CA ASN A 259 16.86 -6.04 4.27
C ASN A 259 15.75 -5.54 3.32
N ARG A 260 15.42 -4.26 3.31
CA ARG A 260 14.42 -3.69 2.39
C ARG A 260 14.80 -3.87 0.92
N VAL A 261 16.08 -3.69 0.59
CA VAL A 261 16.56 -3.88 -0.79
C VAL A 261 16.46 -5.34 -1.20
N VAL A 262 16.82 -6.25 -0.30
CA VAL A 262 16.72 -7.70 -0.53
C VAL A 262 15.28 -8.11 -0.73
N ASP A 263 14.37 -7.65 0.14
CA ASP A 263 12.95 -7.99 0.06
C ASP A 263 12.33 -7.42 -1.21
N PHE A 264 12.66 -6.18 -1.59
CA PHE A 264 12.22 -5.59 -2.85
C PHE A 264 12.66 -6.43 -4.06
N HIS A 265 13.92 -6.83 -4.13
CA HIS A 265 14.41 -7.63 -5.25
C HIS A 265 13.78 -9.02 -5.30
N ARG A 266 13.65 -9.68 -4.14
CA ARG A 266 13.01 -10.99 -4.02
C ARG A 266 11.56 -10.93 -4.47
N ASN A 267 10.79 -9.99 -3.94
CA ASN A 267 9.37 -9.88 -4.22
C ASN A 267 9.13 -9.45 -5.68
N ARG A 268 9.92 -8.50 -6.20
CA ARG A 268 9.82 -8.09 -7.61
C ARG A 268 10.15 -9.24 -8.57
N PHE A 269 11.14 -10.06 -8.25
CA PHE A 269 11.44 -11.25 -9.05
C PHE A 269 10.30 -12.26 -8.99
N ARG A 270 9.77 -12.53 -7.79
CA ARG A 270 8.63 -13.42 -7.57
C ARG A 270 7.38 -12.92 -8.32
N LEU A 271 7.08 -11.64 -8.23
CA LEU A 271 5.98 -10.99 -8.94
C LEU A 271 6.09 -11.19 -10.46
N LEU A 272 7.25 -10.90 -11.04
CA LEU A 272 7.49 -11.07 -12.47
C LEU A 272 7.44 -12.55 -12.88
N LYS A 273 7.97 -13.48 -12.07
CA LYS A 273 7.88 -14.93 -12.31
C LYS A 273 6.42 -15.38 -12.35
N ARG A 274 5.60 -14.92 -11.44
CA ARG A 274 4.16 -15.25 -11.33
C ARG A 274 3.37 -14.73 -12.55
N HIS A 275 3.63 -13.50 -12.94
CA HIS A 275 2.79 -12.80 -13.91
C HIS A 275 3.34 -12.79 -15.34
N ARG A 276 4.64 -12.98 -15.55
CA ARG A 276 5.33 -13.03 -16.86
C ARG A 276 5.87 -14.41 -17.24
N GLY A 277 5.77 -15.38 -16.34
CA GLY A 277 6.11 -16.78 -16.62
C GLY A 277 7.59 -17.03 -16.93
N LYS A 278 7.86 -17.93 -17.88
CA LYS A 278 9.22 -18.42 -18.18
C LYS A 278 10.18 -17.35 -18.70
N GLN A 279 9.69 -16.22 -19.20
CA GLN A 279 10.51 -15.11 -19.69
C GLN A 279 11.46 -14.55 -18.62
N ILE A 280 11.16 -14.77 -17.35
CA ILE A 280 11.99 -14.35 -16.22
C ILE A 280 13.40 -14.96 -16.26
N ALA A 281 13.57 -16.15 -16.86
CA ALA A 281 14.87 -16.80 -16.96
C ALA A 281 15.92 -15.94 -17.71
N LEU A 282 15.46 -15.12 -18.68
CA LEU A 282 16.32 -14.19 -19.42
C LEU A 282 16.79 -13.02 -18.56
N LEU A 283 16.12 -12.74 -17.47
CA LEU A 283 16.45 -11.62 -16.58
C LEU A 283 17.64 -11.95 -15.64
N LYS A 284 17.80 -13.22 -15.25
CA LYS A 284 18.87 -13.64 -14.32
C LYS A 284 20.27 -13.19 -14.77
N PRO A 285 20.74 -13.49 -16.00
CA PRO A 285 22.07 -13.08 -16.43
C PRO A 285 22.21 -11.56 -16.51
N VAL A 286 21.15 -10.84 -16.90
CA VAL A 286 21.16 -9.37 -16.99
C VAL A 286 21.30 -8.75 -15.59
N LEU A 287 20.57 -9.25 -14.61
CA LEU A 287 20.68 -8.80 -13.22
C LEU A 287 22.06 -9.12 -12.62
N PHE A 288 22.60 -10.28 -12.94
CA PHE A 288 23.96 -10.65 -12.51
C PHE A 288 25.00 -9.68 -13.05
N LEU A 289 25.00 -9.40 -14.34
CA LEU A 289 25.90 -8.44 -14.96
C LEU A 289 25.75 -7.05 -14.36
N ARG A 290 24.53 -6.57 -14.20
CA ARG A 290 24.24 -5.26 -13.60
C ARG A 290 24.79 -5.17 -12.16
N HIS A 291 24.44 -6.12 -11.29
CA HIS A 291 24.90 -6.11 -9.90
C HIS A 291 26.39 -6.30 -9.79
N GLY A 292 27.00 -7.07 -10.69
CA GLY A 292 28.45 -7.21 -10.81
C GLY A 292 29.14 -5.88 -11.14
N LEU A 293 28.64 -5.17 -12.16
CA LEU A 293 29.14 -3.84 -12.53
C LEU A 293 28.98 -2.82 -11.41
N GLU A 294 27.80 -2.75 -10.76
CA GLU A 294 27.57 -1.87 -9.61
C GLU A 294 28.53 -2.18 -8.46
N THR A 295 28.81 -3.46 -8.20
CA THR A 295 29.77 -3.88 -7.17
C THR A 295 31.19 -3.44 -7.51
N LEU A 296 31.61 -3.57 -8.78
CA LEU A 296 32.93 -3.10 -9.24
C LEU A 296 33.08 -1.59 -9.11
N ILE A 297 32.04 -0.83 -9.49
CA ILE A 297 32.02 0.63 -9.34
C ILE A 297 32.14 1.02 -7.87
N LEU A 298 31.35 0.42 -7.00
CA LEU A 298 31.39 0.68 -5.56
C LEU A 298 32.73 0.27 -4.95
N LYS A 299 33.33 -0.83 -5.40
CA LYS A 299 34.67 -1.27 -4.96
C LYS A 299 35.76 -0.25 -5.33
N ARG A 300 35.68 0.36 -6.50
CA ARG A 300 36.61 1.44 -6.89
C ARG A 300 36.39 2.70 -6.04
N ARG A 301 35.14 3.13 -5.88
CA ARG A 301 34.79 4.33 -5.08
C ARG A 301 35.10 4.16 -3.59
N SER A 302 34.95 2.97 -3.04
CA SER A 302 35.19 2.69 -1.61
C SER A 302 36.66 2.86 -1.18
N ARG A 303 37.58 3.04 -2.12
CA ARG A 303 38.99 3.36 -1.82
C ARG A 303 39.20 4.79 -1.33
N VAL A 304 38.30 5.70 -1.72
CA VAL A 304 38.39 7.14 -1.40
C VAL A 304 37.15 7.69 -0.69
N ASP A 305 36.05 6.94 -0.66
CA ASP A 305 34.77 7.37 -0.09
C ASP A 305 34.27 6.36 0.95
N PRO A 306 34.23 6.72 2.24
CA PRO A 306 33.70 5.87 3.31
C PRO A 306 32.23 5.48 3.09
N ALA A 307 31.39 6.37 2.55
CA ALA A 307 29.99 6.08 2.27
C ALA A 307 29.84 5.00 1.18
N ALA A 308 30.74 5.00 0.19
CA ALA A 308 30.78 3.93 -0.83
C ALA A 308 31.22 2.59 -0.23
N LYS A 309 32.04 2.59 0.83
CA LYS A 309 32.45 1.36 1.54
C LYS A 309 31.26 0.70 2.24
N GLU A 310 30.43 1.48 2.91
CA GLU A 310 29.19 0.97 3.54
C GLU A 310 28.20 0.43 2.50
N LYS A 311 27.97 1.19 1.42
CA LYS A 311 27.12 0.77 0.30
C LYS A 311 27.63 -0.53 -0.35
N LEU A 312 28.94 -0.69 -0.46
CA LEU A 312 29.56 -1.92 -0.98
C LEU A 312 29.30 -3.12 -0.07
N ALA A 313 29.40 -2.96 1.24
CA ALA A 313 29.11 -4.02 2.21
C ALA A 313 27.65 -4.48 2.10
N LYS A 314 26.71 -3.52 2.12
CA LYS A 314 25.27 -3.77 1.94
C LYS A 314 24.98 -4.44 0.58
N ARG A 315 25.63 -4.00 -0.50
CA ARG A 315 25.47 -4.60 -1.83
C ARG A 315 25.96 -6.05 -1.90
N LYS A 316 27.08 -6.37 -1.26
CA LYS A 316 27.59 -7.76 -1.18
C LYS A 316 26.62 -8.66 -0.40
N GLN A 317 26.09 -8.17 0.70
CA GLN A 317 25.07 -8.91 1.47
C GLN A 317 23.83 -9.17 0.61
N MET A 318 23.30 -8.15 -0.07
CA MET A 318 22.18 -8.27 -0.98
C MET A 318 22.45 -9.31 -2.07
N LEU A 319 23.61 -9.27 -2.76
CA LEU A 319 23.94 -10.21 -3.81
C LEU A 319 23.94 -11.67 -3.32
N ARG A 320 24.46 -11.94 -2.13
CA ARG A 320 24.42 -13.29 -1.55
C ARG A 320 22.99 -13.77 -1.35
N THR A 321 22.12 -12.91 -0.78
CA THR A 321 20.74 -13.26 -0.46
C THR A 321 19.87 -13.37 -1.71
N VAL A 322 20.01 -12.44 -2.66
CA VAL A 322 19.26 -12.45 -3.91
C VAL A 322 19.67 -13.62 -4.79
N TRP A 323 20.97 -13.97 -4.80
CA TRP A 323 21.47 -15.11 -5.58
C TRP A 323 20.90 -16.44 -5.11
N SER A 324 20.81 -16.65 -3.80
CA SER A 324 20.19 -17.85 -3.22
C SER A 324 18.67 -17.92 -3.45
N ASN A 325 18.00 -16.78 -3.65
CA ASN A 325 16.55 -16.69 -3.83
C ASN A 325 16.08 -16.61 -5.30
N TYR A 326 17.03 -16.50 -6.27
CA TYR A 326 16.71 -16.53 -7.71
C TYR A 326 16.73 -17.93 -8.31
N SER A 327 17.12 -18.94 -7.54
CA SER A 327 17.16 -20.35 -7.95
C SER A 327 15.80 -21.06 -7.89
#